data_7670e63c8bc19eea083a5c72f27a6fd6
#
_entry.id   7670e63c8bc19eea083a5c72f27a6fd6
#
_cell.length_a   1.000
_cell.length_b   1.000
_cell.length_c   1.000
_cell.angle_alpha   90.00
_cell.angle_beta   90.00
_cell.angle_gamma   90.00
#
_symmetry.space_group_name_H-M   'P 1'
#
loop_
_entity.id
_entity.type
_entity.pdbx_description
1 polymer ?
#
loop_
_entity_poly.entity_id
_entity_poly.type
_entity_poly.pdbx_seq_one_letter_code
_entity_poly.pdbx_strand_id
1 'polypeptide(L)'
;EKIGRFLTLLDKRIATQSKVIDKLQSLIKGIAHKISKQGKPNIRLSECLECSSTTLQESDVAEVGAYPVYGANGIVGYLDTYSTTKEAIYIIKDGSGVGSVSYVKGKCSATGTLNILQAKEGYSLRYLYFMLKVFNFEPYKTGMAIPHIYFKDYRKAKIYCPSYELQVKYTDLLFGIEQKAITEQKILTNLYNQKQYLLRQMFI
;
A
#
# COMPACT_ATOMS: atom_id res chain seq x y z
N GLU A 1 -14.85 -32.33 -23.61
CA GLU A 1 -14.17 -32.96 -22.47
C GLU A 1 -12.76 -32.37 -22.21
N LYS A 2 -11.86 -32.25 -23.21
CA LYS A 2 -10.49 -31.70 -23.06
C LYS A 2 -10.48 -30.24 -22.57
N ILE A 3 -11.34 -29.39 -23.12
CA ILE A 3 -11.42 -27.96 -22.79
C ILE A 3 -11.91 -27.76 -21.35
N GLY A 4 -12.95 -28.49 -20.93
CA GLY A 4 -13.46 -28.44 -19.55
C GLY A 4 -12.38 -28.83 -18.52
N ARG A 5 -11.61 -29.89 -18.82
CA ARG A 5 -10.48 -30.28 -17.98
C ARG A 5 -9.40 -29.21 -17.89
N PHE A 6 -9.11 -28.53 -19.01
CA PHE A 6 -8.12 -27.46 -19.05
C PHE A 6 -8.57 -26.24 -18.21
N LEU A 7 -9.83 -25.82 -18.34
CA LEU A 7 -10.40 -24.74 -17.52
C LEU A 7 -10.35 -25.09 -16.01
N THR A 8 -10.68 -26.34 -15.66
CA THR A 8 -10.60 -26.80 -14.27
C THR A 8 -9.17 -26.71 -13.72
N LEU A 9 -8.16 -27.08 -14.53
CA LEU A 9 -6.75 -26.97 -14.12
C LEU A 9 -6.32 -25.51 -13.96
N LEU A 10 -6.79 -24.63 -14.84
CA LEU A 10 -6.52 -23.19 -14.77
C LEU A 10 -7.14 -22.57 -13.50
N ASP A 11 -8.36 -22.97 -13.14
CA ASP A 11 -9.01 -22.52 -11.91
C ASP A 11 -8.27 -22.98 -10.64
N LYS A 12 -7.81 -24.22 -10.63
CA LYS A 12 -6.95 -24.73 -9.54
C LYS A 12 -5.65 -23.94 -9.41
N ARG A 13 -5.04 -23.57 -10.54
CA ARG A 13 -3.81 -22.76 -10.56
C ARG A 13 -4.07 -21.35 -10.03
N ILE A 14 -5.17 -20.71 -10.46
CA ILE A 14 -5.61 -19.39 -9.97
C ILE A 14 -5.82 -19.42 -8.45
N ALA A 15 -6.57 -20.41 -7.95
CA ALA A 15 -6.82 -20.57 -6.52
C ALA A 15 -5.52 -20.81 -5.71
N THR A 16 -4.60 -21.59 -6.24
CA THR A 16 -3.29 -21.83 -5.60
C THR A 16 -2.45 -20.55 -5.58
N GLN A 17 -2.45 -19.82 -6.67
CA GLN A 17 -1.73 -18.55 -6.81
C GLN A 17 -2.23 -17.49 -5.81
N SER A 18 -3.55 -17.36 -5.65
CA SER A 18 -4.15 -16.49 -4.63
C SER A 18 -3.69 -16.85 -3.22
N LYS A 19 -3.69 -18.14 -2.87
CA LYS A 19 -3.22 -18.61 -1.55
C LYS A 19 -1.74 -18.30 -1.30
N VAL A 20 -0.89 -18.32 -2.33
CA VAL A 20 0.53 -17.94 -2.22
C VAL A 20 0.65 -16.45 -1.88
N ILE A 21 -0.12 -15.59 -2.58
CA ILE A 21 -0.14 -14.14 -2.33
C ILE A 21 -0.60 -13.86 -0.89
N ASP A 22 -1.70 -14.47 -0.45
CA ASP A 22 -2.22 -14.29 0.92
C ASP A 22 -1.19 -14.69 1.98
N LYS A 23 -0.47 -15.79 1.76
CA LYS A 23 0.60 -16.24 2.67
C LYS A 23 1.76 -15.24 2.72
N LEU A 24 2.20 -14.69 1.57
CA LEU A 24 3.25 -13.68 1.53
C LEU A 24 2.84 -12.39 2.23
N GLN A 25 1.60 -11.93 2.03
CA GLN A 25 1.06 -10.76 2.71
C GLN A 25 0.95 -10.97 4.22
N SER A 26 0.50 -12.15 4.65
CA SER A 26 0.42 -12.53 6.06
C SER A 26 1.81 -12.60 6.70
N LEU A 27 2.81 -13.12 5.96
CA LEU A 27 4.20 -13.19 6.40
C LEU A 27 4.78 -11.78 6.60
N ILE A 28 4.56 -10.84 5.66
CA ILE A 28 4.98 -9.44 5.80
C ILE A 28 4.38 -8.83 7.07
N LYS A 29 3.06 -8.97 7.27
CA LYS A 29 2.40 -8.45 8.47
C LYS A 29 2.95 -9.06 9.75
N GLY A 30 3.15 -10.38 9.78
CA GLY A 30 3.68 -11.10 10.93
C GLY A 30 5.11 -10.66 11.29
N ILE A 31 6.00 -10.54 10.29
CA ILE A 31 7.37 -10.07 10.50
C ILE A 31 7.37 -8.60 10.96
N ALA A 32 6.62 -7.72 10.29
CA ALA A 32 6.54 -6.31 10.66
C ALA A 32 5.98 -6.14 12.09
N HIS A 33 4.96 -6.90 12.46
CA HIS A 33 4.43 -6.92 13.84
C HIS A 33 5.48 -7.42 14.84
N LYS A 34 6.22 -8.49 14.52
CA LYS A 34 7.30 -8.98 15.37
C LYS A 34 8.40 -7.92 15.56
N ILE A 35 8.79 -7.24 14.49
CA ILE A 35 9.77 -6.14 14.55
C ILE A 35 9.24 -5.01 15.44
N SER A 36 7.97 -4.60 15.29
CA SER A 36 7.38 -3.52 16.08
C SER A 36 7.33 -3.82 17.59
N LYS A 37 7.49 -5.10 17.99
CA LYS A 37 7.50 -5.58 19.37
C LYS A 37 8.90 -5.93 19.91
N GLN A 38 9.97 -5.79 19.10
CA GLN A 38 11.33 -6.14 19.54
C GLN A 38 11.90 -5.19 20.60
N GLY A 39 11.37 -3.97 20.69
CA GLY A 39 11.77 -3.01 21.69
C GLY A 39 10.62 -2.13 22.15
N LYS A 40 10.88 -1.34 23.19
CA LYS A 40 9.89 -0.36 23.65
C LYS A 40 9.72 0.74 22.59
N PRO A 41 8.48 1.25 22.37
CA PRO A 41 8.26 2.41 21.52
C PRO A 41 9.07 3.61 21.99
N ASN A 42 10.00 4.08 21.17
CA ASN A 42 11.03 5.06 21.55
C ASN A 42 10.95 6.38 20.78
N ILE A 43 10.24 6.43 19.65
CA ILE A 43 10.12 7.64 18.84
C ILE A 43 8.65 7.97 18.54
N ARG A 44 8.29 9.25 18.52
CA ARG A 44 6.97 9.70 18.06
C ARG A 44 6.93 9.77 16.54
N LEU A 45 5.74 9.53 15.96
CA LEU A 45 5.55 9.64 14.51
C LEU A 45 5.89 11.05 13.99
N SER A 46 5.62 12.10 14.77
CA SER A 46 6.00 13.49 14.43
C SER A 46 7.51 13.76 14.43
N GLU A 47 8.30 12.90 15.08
CA GLU A 47 9.76 13.06 15.14
C GLU A 47 10.44 12.43 13.92
N CYS A 48 9.83 11.41 13.30
CA CYS A 48 10.38 10.67 12.16
C CYS A 48 9.66 10.91 10.84
N LEU A 49 8.47 11.52 10.85
CA LEU A 49 7.66 11.77 9.67
C LEU A 49 7.25 13.24 9.55
N GLU A 50 7.19 13.70 8.31
CA GLU A 50 6.49 14.90 7.90
C GLU A 50 5.21 14.50 7.17
N CYS A 51 4.14 15.26 7.37
CA CYS A 51 2.85 15.04 6.73
C CYS A 51 2.40 16.25 5.97
N SER A 52 2.03 16.05 4.73
CA SER A 52 1.32 17.03 3.90
C SER A 52 0.01 16.44 3.38
N SER A 53 -0.85 17.29 2.88
CA SER A 53 -2.10 16.92 2.22
C SER A 53 -2.39 17.91 1.11
N THR A 54 -3.23 17.53 0.16
CA THR A 54 -3.66 18.36 -0.95
C THR A 54 -5.16 18.62 -0.87
N THR A 55 -5.64 19.56 -1.66
CA THR A 55 -7.06 19.83 -1.88
C THR A 55 -7.56 19.27 -3.21
N LEU A 56 -6.70 18.57 -3.97
CA LEU A 56 -7.02 17.98 -5.28
C LEU A 56 -8.17 16.99 -5.15
N GLN A 57 -9.19 17.16 -5.98
CA GLN A 57 -10.36 16.28 -6.03
C GLN A 57 -10.24 15.29 -7.20
N GLU A 58 -11.00 14.19 -7.14
CA GLU A 58 -11.04 13.23 -8.25
C GLU A 58 -11.69 13.83 -9.51
N SER A 59 -12.54 14.85 -9.36
CA SER A 59 -13.11 15.61 -10.47
C SER A 59 -12.10 16.47 -11.24
N ASP A 60 -10.94 16.75 -10.64
CA ASP A 60 -9.93 17.63 -11.20
C ASP A 60 -8.87 16.89 -12.03
N VAL A 61 -8.99 15.57 -12.14
CA VAL A 61 -8.02 14.72 -12.86
C VAL A 61 -8.57 14.24 -14.19
N ALA A 62 -7.68 14.00 -15.16
CA ALA A 62 -8.03 13.49 -16.47
C ALA A 62 -7.87 11.95 -16.53
N GLU A 63 -8.54 11.31 -17.50
CA GLU A 63 -8.35 9.87 -17.77
C GLU A 63 -6.96 9.55 -18.31
N VAL A 64 -6.30 10.54 -18.98
CA VAL A 64 -4.98 10.41 -19.59
C VAL A 64 -4.12 11.60 -19.20
N GLY A 65 -2.83 11.37 -18.95
CA GLY A 65 -1.85 12.39 -18.59
C GLY A 65 -0.48 11.79 -18.30
N ALA A 66 0.51 12.62 -18.04
CA ALA A 66 1.90 12.18 -17.86
C ALA A 66 2.16 11.50 -16.50
N TYR A 67 1.44 11.89 -15.45
CA TYR A 67 1.72 11.44 -14.07
C TYR A 67 0.46 10.94 -13.38
N PRO A 68 0.51 9.77 -12.70
CA PRO A 68 -0.65 9.22 -12.03
C PRO A 68 -1.03 10.03 -10.80
N VAL A 69 -2.33 10.11 -10.56
CA VAL A 69 -2.92 10.67 -9.33
C VAL A 69 -3.54 9.54 -8.53
N TYR A 70 -3.16 9.47 -7.26
CA TYR A 70 -3.65 8.46 -6.33
C TYR A 70 -4.77 9.01 -5.46
N GLY A 71 -5.84 8.24 -5.34
CA GLY A 71 -6.93 8.43 -4.39
C GLY A 71 -7.07 7.24 -3.45
N ALA A 72 -8.17 7.17 -2.70
CA ALA A 72 -8.42 6.10 -1.74
C ALA A 72 -8.48 4.70 -2.39
N ASN A 73 -8.88 4.60 -3.66
CA ASN A 73 -9.02 3.35 -4.39
C ASN A 73 -7.85 3.04 -5.35
N GLY A 74 -6.71 3.71 -5.19
CA GLY A 74 -5.56 3.58 -6.08
C GLY A 74 -5.45 4.74 -7.07
N ILE A 75 -5.02 4.47 -8.31
CA ILE A 75 -4.93 5.51 -9.35
C ILE A 75 -6.34 5.90 -9.78
N VAL A 76 -6.67 7.19 -9.65
CA VAL A 76 -7.98 7.76 -9.96
C VAL A 76 -7.96 8.58 -11.27
N GLY A 77 -6.79 8.85 -11.81
CA GLY A 77 -6.59 9.58 -13.06
C GLY A 77 -5.15 10.05 -13.20
N TYR A 78 -4.95 11.03 -14.07
CA TYR A 78 -3.62 11.55 -14.42
C TYR A 78 -3.62 13.08 -14.50
N LEU A 79 -2.43 13.66 -14.32
CA LEU A 79 -2.15 15.08 -14.54
C LEU A 79 -0.84 15.22 -15.32
N ASP A 80 -0.63 16.38 -15.96
CA ASP A 80 0.64 16.73 -16.61
C ASP A 80 1.65 17.36 -15.63
N THR A 81 1.23 17.56 -14.39
CA THR A 81 2.06 18.03 -13.27
C THR A 81 2.06 17.00 -12.14
N TYR A 82 3.00 17.15 -11.20
CA TYR A 82 3.13 16.26 -10.06
C TYR A 82 3.47 17.05 -8.79
N SER A 83 2.99 16.57 -7.64
CA SER A 83 3.30 17.14 -6.31
C SER A 83 4.33 16.31 -5.54
N THR A 84 4.46 15.02 -5.85
CA THR A 84 5.45 14.10 -5.25
C THR A 84 6.51 13.79 -6.29
N THR A 85 7.79 13.99 -5.95
CA THR A 85 8.94 13.77 -6.86
C THR A 85 9.72 12.50 -6.53
N LYS A 86 9.62 12.03 -5.29
CA LYS A 86 10.40 10.91 -4.73
C LYS A 86 9.46 9.81 -4.23
N GLU A 87 9.93 9.09 -3.26
CA GLU A 87 9.14 8.09 -2.54
C GLU A 87 8.29 8.76 -1.46
N ALA A 88 7.06 8.28 -1.24
CA ALA A 88 6.18 8.73 -0.18
C ALA A 88 5.32 7.58 0.36
N ILE A 89 4.82 7.73 1.58
CA ILE A 89 3.79 6.88 2.15
C ILE A 89 2.46 7.61 2.04
N TYR A 90 1.47 6.97 1.46
CA TYR A 90 0.10 7.47 1.41
C TYR A 90 -0.76 6.72 2.41
N ILE A 91 -1.51 7.45 3.21
CA ILE A 91 -2.49 6.88 4.16
C ILE A 91 -3.87 7.43 3.82
N ILE A 92 -4.83 6.55 3.61
CA ILE A 92 -6.21 6.94 3.41
C ILE A 92 -6.70 7.59 4.70
N LYS A 93 -7.08 8.87 4.61
CA LYS A 93 -7.55 9.63 5.77
C LYS A 93 -9.08 9.74 5.85
N ASP A 94 -9.79 9.57 4.73
CA ASP A 94 -11.24 9.70 4.65
C ASP A 94 -11.87 8.50 3.94
N GLY A 95 -13.00 8.01 4.46
CA GLY A 95 -13.82 6.97 3.84
C GLY A 95 -13.57 5.55 4.34
N SER A 96 -14.10 4.55 3.63
CA SER A 96 -14.13 3.14 4.05
C SER A 96 -12.75 2.49 4.21
N GLY A 97 -11.74 3.00 3.54
CA GLY A 97 -10.36 2.48 3.61
C GLY A 97 -9.46 3.18 4.63
N VAL A 98 -10.01 4.01 5.52
CA VAL A 98 -9.25 4.82 6.50
C VAL A 98 -8.23 4.00 7.28
N GLY A 99 -6.97 4.48 7.27
CA GLY A 99 -5.83 3.82 7.88
C GLY A 99 -5.09 2.84 6.97
N SER A 100 -5.57 2.61 5.72
CA SER A 100 -4.82 1.83 4.74
C SER A 100 -3.57 2.58 4.30
N VAL A 101 -2.44 1.87 4.26
CA VAL A 101 -1.11 2.43 4.01
C VAL A 101 -0.56 1.89 2.71
N SER A 102 -0.15 2.76 1.81
CA SER A 102 0.50 2.43 0.55
C SER A 102 1.84 3.15 0.40
N TYR A 103 2.73 2.55 -0.39
CA TYR A 103 4.05 3.11 -0.71
C TYR A 103 4.08 3.47 -2.17
N VAL A 104 4.40 4.70 -2.49
CA VAL A 104 4.45 5.21 -3.86
C VAL A 104 5.86 5.67 -4.21
N LYS A 105 6.18 5.61 -5.50
CA LYS A 105 7.49 5.99 -6.05
C LYS A 105 7.34 6.86 -7.27
N GLY A 106 8.27 7.78 -7.42
CA GLY A 106 8.41 8.60 -8.61
C GLY A 106 7.46 9.77 -8.64
N LYS A 107 7.30 10.35 -9.81
CA LYS A 107 6.48 11.52 -10.05
C LYS A 107 5.00 11.16 -10.05
N CYS A 108 4.27 11.66 -9.06
CA CYS A 108 2.83 11.40 -8.90
C CYS A 108 2.17 12.51 -8.08
N SER A 109 0.86 12.48 -7.97
CA SER A 109 0.08 13.34 -7.09
C SER A 109 -0.89 12.51 -6.25
N ALA A 110 -1.47 13.10 -5.22
CA ALA A 110 -2.48 12.49 -4.37
C ALA A 110 -3.70 13.40 -4.28
N THR A 111 -4.87 12.81 -4.17
CA THR A 111 -6.10 13.56 -3.87
C THR A 111 -6.17 13.96 -2.40
N GLY A 112 -7.08 14.85 -2.09
CA GLY A 112 -7.35 15.32 -0.73
C GLY A 112 -7.78 14.23 0.25
N THR A 113 -8.11 13.03 -0.20
CA THR A 113 -8.47 11.87 0.64
C THR A 113 -7.27 11.16 1.28
N LEU A 114 -6.04 11.59 0.91
CA LEU A 114 -4.80 10.97 1.38
C LEU A 114 -3.97 11.92 2.25
N ASN A 115 -3.36 11.38 3.31
CA ASN A 115 -2.20 11.97 3.95
C ASN A 115 -0.95 11.51 3.20
N ILE A 116 -0.06 12.45 2.88
CA ILE A 116 1.23 12.22 2.23
C ILE A 116 2.31 12.30 3.30
N LEU A 117 3.01 11.21 3.56
CA LEU A 117 4.05 11.14 4.57
C LEU A 117 5.42 10.98 3.93
N GLN A 118 6.38 11.73 4.43
CA GLN A 118 7.79 11.63 4.06
C GLN A 118 8.64 11.43 5.32
N ALA A 119 9.72 10.67 5.20
CA ALA A 119 10.64 10.47 6.31
C ALA A 119 11.51 11.72 6.50
N LYS A 120 11.71 12.08 7.75
CA LYS A 120 12.73 13.05 8.14
C LYS A 120 14.12 12.46 8.01
N GLU A 121 15.14 13.32 8.02
CA GLU A 121 16.54 12.91 7.97
C GLU A 121 16.87 11.91 9.09
N GLY A 122 17.66 10.89 8.76
CA GLY A 122 18.05 9.82 9.69
C GLY A 122 17.03 8.67 9.81
N TYR A 123 15.90 8.69 9.08
CA TYR A 123 14.90 7.62 9.11
C TYR A 123 14.66 7.00 7.74
N SER A 124 14.51 5.67 7.72
CA SER A 124 14.16 4.94 6.50
C SER A 124 12.66 5.02 6.23
N LEU A 125 12.25 5.66 5.13
CA LEU A 125 10.84 5.74 4.73
C LEU A 125 10.22 4.36 4.56
N ARG A 126 10.97 3.40 4.00
CA ARG A 126 10.49 2.02 3.83
C ARG A 126 10.28 1.30 5.16
N TYR A 127 11.16 1.54 6.15
CA TYR A 127 10.97 1.01 7.49
C TYR A 127 9.68 1.55 8.11
N LEU A 128 9.49 2.86 8.04
CA LEU A 128 8.29 3.54 8.56
C LEU A 128 7.02 3.05 7.85
N TYR A 129 7.07 2.79 6.55
CA TYR A 129 5.97 2.18 5.81
C TYR A 129 5.55 0.83 6.40
N PHE A 130 6.47 -0.09 6.63
CA PHE A 130 6.13 -1.39 7.22
C PHE A 130 5.63 -1.30 8.65
N MET A 131 6.16 -0.36 9.43
CA MET A 131 5.66 -0.12 10.80
C MET A 131 4.24 0.46 10.77
N LEU A 132 3.95 1.37 9.86
CA LEU A 132 2.60 1.93 9.68
C LEU A 132 1.59 0.90 9.15
N LYS A 133 2.00 -0.08 8.34
CA LYS A 133 1.12 -1.19 7.91
C LYS A 133 0.60 -2.04 9.07
N VAL A 134 1.29 -2.07 10.20
CA VAL A 134 0.90 -2.81 11.42
C VAL A 134 0.54 -1.90 12.59
N PHE A 135 0.56 -0.59 12.36
CA PHE A 135 0.16 0.39 13.35
C PHE A 135 -1.37 0.36 13.55
N ASN A 136 -1.81 0.44 14.80
CA ASN A 136 -3.23 0.49 15.10
C ASN A 136 -3.77 1.92 15.00
N PHE A 137 -4.47 2.22 13.91
CA PHE A 137 -5.13 3.50 13.70
C PHE A 137 -6.51 3.61 14.37
N GLU A 138 -7.10 2.51 14.86
CA GLU A 138 -8.47 2.50 15.43
C GLU A 138 -8.71 3.56 16.50
N PRO A 139 -7.79 3.78 17.48
CA PRO A 139 -7.99 4.81 18.51
C PRO A 139 -8.04 6.26 18.00
N TYR A 140 -7.63 6.48 16.77
CA TYR A 140 -7.53 7.81 16.13
C TYR A 140 -8.61 8.05 15.08
N LYS A 141 -9.45 7.04 14.82
CA LYS A 141 -10.59 7.20 13.91
C LYS A 141 -11.68 8.02 14.56
N THR A 142 -12.23 8.95 13.81
CA THR A 142 -13.36 9.79 14.19
C THR A 142 -14.41 9.74 13.07
N GLY A 143 -15.65 10.19 13.35
CA GLY A 143 -16.76 10.16 12.40
C GLY A 143 -17.53 8.83 12.40
N MET A 144 -18.83 8.89 12.77
CA MET A 144 -19.69 7.69 12.85
C MET A 144 -20.13 7.19 11.47
N ALA A 145 -20.50 8.09 10.56
CA ALA A 145 -21.00 7.73 9.23
C ALA A 145 -19.86 7.62 8.21
N ILE A 146 -18.93 8.55 8.23
CA ILE A 146 -17.74 8.56 7.37
C ILE A 146 -16.51 8.61 8.28
N PRO A 147 -15.79 7.49 8.44
CA PRO A 147 -14.60 7.48 9.29
C PRO A 147 -13.48 8.31 8.65
N HIS A 148 -12.75 9.03 9.50
CA HIS A 148 -11.56 9.79 9.10
C HIS A 148 -10.50 9.79 10.19
N ILE A 149 -9.24 9.99 9.76
CA ILE A 149 -8.09 10.15 10.65
C ILE A 149 -7.25 11.34 10.21
N TYR A 150 -6.77 12.12 11.14
CA TYR A 150 -5.86 13.24 10.87
C TYR A 150 -4.49 12.98 11.48
N PHE A 151 -3.42 13.35 10.76
CA PHE A 151 -2.06 13.19 11.28
C PHE A 151 -1.86 13.85 12.64
N LYS A 152 -2.49 15.01 12.88
CA LYS A 152 -2.46 15.72 14.18
C LYS A 152 -2.87 14.84 15.36
N ASP A 153 -3.75 13.84 15.14
CA ASP A 153 -4.31 13.01 16.20
C ASP A 153 -3.39 11.83 16.54
N TYR A 154 -2.76 11.19 15.54
CA TYR A 154 -1.86 10.05 15.76
C TYR A 154 -0.36 10.41 15.76
N ARG A 155 0.04 11.63 15.41
CA ARG A 155 1.46 12.05 15.36
C ARG A 155 2.21 11.92 16.67
N LYS A 156 1.50 11.95 17.83
CA LYS A 156 2.08 11.79 19.18
C LYS A 156 2.30 10.32 19.57
N ALA A 157 1.70 9.38 18.83
CA ALA A 157 1.90 7.96 19.05
C ALA A 157 3.37 7.58 18.84
N LYS A 158 3.83 6.65 19.66
CA LYS A 158 5.21 6.14 19.58
C LYS A 158 5.25 4.81 18.87
N ILE A 159 6.29 4.63 18.07
CA ILE A 159 6.66 3.36 17.44
C ILE A 159 8.05 2.94 17.91
N TYR A 160 8.36 1.65 17.74
CA TYR A 160 9.75 1.18 17.89
C TYR A 160 10.53 1.57 16.63
N CYS A 161 11.65 2.22 16.82
CA CYS A 161 12.55 2.63 15.75
C CYS A 161 14.00 2.36 16.20
N PRO A 162 14.66 1.32 15.64
CA PRO A 162 16.06 0.99 15.94
C PRO A 162 17.04 1.92 15.23
N SER A 163 18.35 1.64 15.31
CA SER A 163 19.37 2.33 14.53
C SER A 163 19.07 2.27 13.03
N TYR A 164 19.53 3.26 12.27
CA TYR A 164 19.28 3.33 10.82
C TYR A 164 19.74 2.06 10.08
N GLU A 165 20.89 1.49 10.47
CA GLU A 165 21.40 0.24 9.89
C GLU A 165 20.43 -0.94 10.07
N LEU A 166 19.81 -1.06 11.25
CA LEU A 166 18.82 -2.08 11.52
C LEU A 166 17.49 -1.81 10.78
N GLN A 167 17.11 -0.52 10.64
CA GLN A 167 15.96 -0.16 9.82
C GLN A 167 16.15 -0.65 8.38
N VAL A 168 17.32 -0.40 7.78
CA VAL A 168 17.64 -0.85 6.41
C VAL A 168 17.60 -2.38 6.33
N LYS A 169 18.26 -3.09 7.26
CA LYS A 169 18.29 -4.56 7.27
C LYS A 169 16.90 -5.20 7.35
N TYR A 170 16.03 -4.68 8.20
CA TYR A 170 14.65 -5.14 8.29
C TYR A 170 13.85 -4.84 7.02
N THR A 171 14.10 -3.68 6.45
CA THR A 171 13.45 -3.25 5.21
C THR A 171 13.82 -4.13 4.04
N ASP A 172 15.07 -4.49 3.87
CA ASP A 172 15.53 -5.32 2.75
C ASP A 172 14.84 -6.69 2.76
N LEU A 173 14.71 -7.30 3.95
CA LEU A 173 13.97 -8.54 4.11
C LEU A 173 12.49 -8.37 3.73
N LEU A 174 11.79 -7.41 4.31
CA LEU A 174 10.35 -7.20 4.09
C LEU A 174 10.07 -6.79 2.64
N PHE A 175 10.90 -5.95 2.07
CA PHE A 175 10.79 -5.50 0.69
C PHE A 175 11.00 -6.65 -0.31
N GLY A 176 11.97 -7.54 -0.04
CA GLY A 176 12.16 -8.75 -0.85
C GLY A 176 10.91 -9.63 -0.90
N ILE A 177 10.24 -9.84 0.24
CA ILE A 177 8.99 -10.60 0.31
C ILE A 177 7.86 -9.85 -0.42
N GLU A 178 7.78 -8.53 -0.27
CA GLU A 178 6.76 -7.70 -0.94
C GLU A 178 6.94 -7.71 -2.46
N GLN A 179 8.17 -7.63 -2.97
CA GLN A 179 8.44 -7.75 -4.42
C GLN A 179 8.03 -9.13 -4.96
N LYS A 180 8.25 -10.18 -4.18
CA LYS A 180 7.75 -11.52 -4.53
C LYS A 180 6.22 -11.53 -4.60
N ALA A 181 5.52 -10.98 -3.63
CA ALA A 181 4.06 -10.89 -3.63
C ALA A 181 3.52 -10.09 -4.86
N ILE A 182 4.18 -8.98 -5.22
CA ILE A 182 3.83 -8.19 -6.42
C ILE A 182 4.02 -9.02 -7.69
N THR A 183 5.09 -9.79 -7.78
CA THR A 183 5.36 -10.66 -8.94
C THR A 183 4.28 -11.76 -9.05
N GLU A 184 3.92 -12.40 -7.94
CA GLU A 184 2.86 -13.41 -7.90
C GLU A 184 1.49 -12.81 -8.26
N GLN A 185 1.22 -11.54 -7.88
CA GLN A 185 0.00 -10.83 -8.27
C GLN A 185 -0.07 -10.59 -9.79
N LYS A 186 1.04 -10.24 -10.43
CA LYS A 186 1.11 -10.11 -11.90
C LYS A 186 0.83 -11.45 -12.60
N ILE A 187 1.37 -12.54 -12.07
CA ILE A 187 1.10 -13.89 -12.57
C ILE A 187 -0.39 -14.21 -12.45
N LEU A 188 -1.01 -13.92 -11.31
CA LEU A 188 -2.43 -14.10 -11.08
C LEU A 188 -3.29 -13.33 -12.09
N THR A 189 -2.98 -12.06 -12.32
CA THR A 189 -3.67 -11.23 -13.32
C THR A 189 -3.55 -11.84 -14.72
N ASN A 190 -2.37 -12.31 -15.11
CA ASN A 190 -2.17 -12.98 -16.40
C ASN A 190 -2.99 -14.27 -16.53
N LEU A 191 -3.10 -15.08 -15.47
CA LEU A 191 -3.92 -16.28 -15.47
C LEU A 191 -5.42 -15.96 -15.65
N TYR A 192 -5.92 -14.89 -15.02
CA TYR A 192 -7.28 -14.42 -15.23
C TYR A 192 -7.51 -13.95 -16.67
N ASN A 193 -6.57 -13.19 -17.23
CA ASN A 193 -6.67 -12.72 -18.61
C ASN A 193 -6.67 -13.90 -19.61
N GLN A 194 -5.82 -14.91 -19.39
CA GLN A 194 -5.81 -16.13 -20.19
C GLN A 194 -7.14 -16.88 -20.10
N LYS A 195 -7.70 -17.02 -18.89
CA LYS A 195 -9.01 -17.65 -18.70
C LYS A 195 -10.10 -16.91 -19.46
N GLN A 196 -10.14 -15.59 -19.36
CA GLN A 196 -11.12 -14.75 -20.04
C GLN A 196 -10.98 -14.85 -21.57
N TYR A 197 -9.76 -14.84 -22.08
CA TYR A 197 -9.50 -15.02 -23.51
C TYR A 197 -10.04 -16.37 -24.02
N LEU A 198 -9.74 -17.46 -23.34
CA LEU A 198 -10.20 -18.78 -23.70
C LEU A 198 -11.73 -18.91 -23.68
N LEU A 199 -12.37 -18.37 -22.64
CA LEU A 199 -13.83 -18.36 -22.57
C LEU A 199 -14.45 -17.60 -23.75
N ARG A 200 -13.91 -16.45 -24.13
CA ARG A 200 -14.39 -15.70 -25.31
C ARG A 200 -14.25 -16.50 -26.60
N GLN A 201 -13.14 -17.24 -26.78
CA GLN A 201 -12.94 -18.06 -27.97
C GLN A 201 -13.86 -19.28 -28.05
N MET A 202 -14.49 -19.67 -26.94
CA MET A 202 -15.41 -20.82 -26.89
C MET A 202 -16.86 -20.45 -27.19
N PHE A 203 -17.23 -19.18 -27.08
CA PHE A 203 -18.59 -18.68 -27.23
C PHE A 203 -18.76 -17.75 -28.45
N ILE A 204 -17.80 -17.76 -29.36
CA ILE A 204 -17.88 -17.22 -30.72
C ILE A 204 -18.05 -18.41 -31.68
#